data_28975b88d44ab094db851414eff4f620
#
_entry.id   28975b88d44ab094db851414eff4f620
#
_cell.length_a   1.000
_cell.length_b   1.000
_cell.length_c   1.000
_cell.angle_alpha   90.00
_cell.angle_beta   90.00
_cell.angle_gamma   90.00
#
_symmetry.space_group_name_H-M   'P 1'
#
loop_
_entity.id
_entity.type
_entity.pdbx_description
1 polymer ?
#
loop_
_entity_poly.entity_id
_entity_poly.type
_entity_poly.pdbx_seq_one_letter_code
_entity_poly.pdbx_strand_id
1 'polypeptide(L)'
;MKTTTKQLVTNSLLLAVGFLLHYLTPAIGIPMQIDFSLITMILVINLNRNKFGSCIAGGIATGIFSGITSKFPMGMIPNIIDKIVTTIFVYLLIRLLDKTALSIKIKAIVVNAVGTLLSGTVFLASALLLVGLPAPFSVLFITVVIPAIAVNTIVGFIVSNICEKHRR
;
A
#
# COMPACT_ATOMS: atom_id res chain seq x y z
N MET A 1 5.10 20.73 -11.52
CA MET A 1 6.01 21.10 -10.39
C MET A 1 7.12 20.09 -10.30
N LYS A 2 8.40 20.54 -10.31
CA LYS A 2 9.55 19.62 -10.17
C LYS A 2 9.61 19.04 -8.75
N THR A 3 10.02 17.77 -8.63
CA THR A 3 10.26 17.11 -7.34
C THR A 3 11.60 17.62 -6.79
N THR A 4 11.62 18.04 -5.53
CA THR A 4 12.86 18.51 -4.91
C THR A 4 13.72 17.32 -4.47
N THR A 5 15.05 17.49 -4.38
CA THR A 5 15.98 16.44 -3.90
C THR A 5 15.55 15.94 -2.51
N LYS A 6 15.14 16.84 -1.61
CA LYS A 6 14.63 16.46 -0.28
C LYS A 6 13.44 15.51 -0.37
N GLN A 7 12.49 15.78 -1.26
CA GLN A 7 11.31 14.91 -1.45
C GLN A 7 11.70 13.55 -2.03
N LEU A 8 12.65 13.51 -2.98
CA LEU A 8 13.15 12.25 -3.53
C LEU A 8 13.79 11.41 -2.42
N VAL A 9 14.67 11.98 -1.62
CA VAL A 9 15.33 11.28 -0.51
C VAL A 9 14.30 10.77 0.50
N THR A 10 13.33 11.61 0.90
CA THR A 10 12.27 11.19 1.83
C THR A 10 11.44 10.04 1.27
N ASN A 11 11.00 10.12 0.01
CA ASN A 11 10.24 9.05 -0.62
C ASN A 11 11.05 7.76 -0.69
N SER A 12 12.33 7.83 -1.09
CA SER A 12 13.19 6.66 -1.19
C SER A 12 13.42 5.99 0.16
N LEU A 13 13.63 6.76 1.23
CA LEU A 13 13.77 6.23 2.58
C LEU A 13 12.49 5.54 3.06
N LEU A 14 11.32 6.15 2.83
CA LEU A 14 10.04 5.54 3.18
C LEU A 14 9.80 4.22 2.43
N LEU A 15 10.11 4.19 1.12
CA LEU A 15 9.97 2.99 0.31
C LEU A 15 10.97 1.90 0.73
N ALA A 16 12.20 2.26 1.12
CA ALA A 16 13.18 1.34 1.64
C ALA A 16 12.73 0.72 2.97
N VAL A 17 12.14 1.51 3.87
CA VAL A 17 11.53 1.00 5.11
C VAL A 17 10.39 0.04 4.78
N GLY A 18 9.50 0.41 3.85
CA GLY A 18 8.42 -0.46 3.39
C GLY A 18 8.92 -1.78 2.81
N PHE A 19 9.97 -1.75 2.00
CA PHE A 19 10.63 -2.93 1.47
C PHE A 19 11.15 -3.85 2.58
N LEU A 20 11.88 -3.29 3.55
CA LEU A 20 12.42 -4.06 4.68
C LEU A 20 11.30 -4.68 5.53
N LEU A 21 10.25 -3.92 5.84
CA LEU A 21 9.11 -4.43 6.60
C LEU A 21 8.41 -5.57 5.84
N HIS A 22 8.19 -5.40 4.54
CA HIS A 22 7.59 -6.44 3.71
C HIS A 22 8.49 -7.70 3.63
N TYR A 23 9.80 -7.53 3.46
CA TYR A 23 10.75 -8.64 3.43
C TYR A 23 10.76 -9.43 4.74
N LEU A 24 10.75 -8.73 5.90
CA LEU A 24 10.79 -9.34 7.23
C LEU A 24 9.46 -9.94 7.66
N THR A 25 8.35 -9.59 7.00
CA THR A 25 7.03 -10.13 7.36
C THR A 25 6.95 -11.62 7.00
N PRO A 26 6.68 -12.52 7.97
CA PRO A 26 6.55 -13.94 7.67
C PRO A 26 5.26 -14.25 6.92
N ALA A 27 5.24 -15.36 6.19
CA ALA A 27 4.01 -15.95 5.70
C ALA A 27 3.24 -16.59 6.87
N ILE A 28 1.93 -16.38 6.95
CA ILE A 28 1.10 -16.84 8.06
C ILE A 28 0.31 -18.08 7.59
N GLY A 29 0.93 -19.27 7.72
CA GLY A 29 0.27 -20.55 7.45
C GLY A 29 -0.11 -20.85 5.99
N ILE A 30 -0.13 -19.85 5.13
CA ILE A 30 -0.36 -19.91 3.69
C ILE A 30 0.78 -19.10 3.05
N PRO A 31 1.20 -19.37 1.79
CA PRO A 31 2.29 -18.61 1.16
C PRO A 31 1.85 -17.18 0.79
N MET A 32 1.32 -16.45 1.78
CA MET A 32 0.90 -15.06 1.69
C MET A 32 1.26 -14.34 2.98
N GLN A 33 1.52 -13.04 2.87
CA GLN A 33 1.93 -12.19 3.99
C GLN A 33 1.15 -10.88 4.00
N ILE A 34 1.07 -10.23 5.17
CA ILE A 34 0.53 -8.88 5.30
C ILE A 34 1.50 -7.90 4.63
N ASP A 35 0.96 -7.02 3.80
CA ASP A 35 1.77 -6.09 3.01
C ASP A 35 1.95 -4.74 3.74
N PHE A 36 3.00 -4.64 4.54
CA PHE A 36 3.37 -3.37 5.18
C PHE A 36 3.97 -2.34 4.21
N SER A 37 4.43 -2.75 3.02
CA SER A 37 4.92 -1.81 2.02
C SER A 37 3.80 -0.89 1.50
N LEU A 38 2.55 -1.36 1.55
CA LEU A 38 1.37 -0.58 1.21
C LEU A 38 1.23 0.67 2.09
N ILE A 39 1.51 0.56 3.39
CA ILE A 39 1.41 1.69 4.34
C ILE A 39 2.40 2.79 3.94
N THR A 40 3.64 2.43 3.64
CA THR A 40 4.65 3.41 3.22
C THR A 40 4.35 4.00 1.85
N MET A 41 3.79 3.21 0.94
CA MET A 41 3.29 3.70 -0.36
C MET A 41 2.17 4.73 -0.17
N ILE A 42 1.17 4.45 0.66
CA ILE A 42 0.08 5.39 0.98
C ILE A 42 0.64 6.68 1.59
N LEU A 43 1.64 6.57 2.47
CA LEU A 43 2.30 7.74 3.06
C LEU A 43 3.03 8.57 1.98
N VAL A 44 3.76 7.93 1.07
CA VAL A 44 4.41 8.61 -0.07
C VAL A 44 3.36 9.32 -0.94
N ILE A 45 2.23 8.68 -1.23
CA ILE A 45 1.14 9.31 -1.99
C ILE A 45 0.60 10.54 -1.25
N ASN A 46 0.36 10.44 0.05
CA ASN A 46 -0.15 11.55 0.86
C ASN A 46 0.84 12.73 0.92
N LEU A 47 2.15 12.46 1.01
CA LEU A 47 3.18 13.50 0.98
C LEU A 47 3.33 14.16 -0.40
N ASN A 48 3.00 13.44 -1.47
CA ASN A 48 3.13 13.88 -2.86
C ASN A 48 1.78 14.09 -3.56
N ARG A 49 0.69 14.29 -2.83
CA ARG A 49 -0.69 14.39 -3.36
C ARG A 49 -0.91 15.42 -4.48
N ASN A 50 0.00 16.37 -4.68
CA ASN A 50 -0.02 17.35 -5.75
C ASN A 50 0.91 16.98 -6.93
N LYS A 51 1.57 15.82 -6.90
CA LYS A 51 2.57 15.36 -7.86
C LYS A 51 2.29 13.92 -8.30
N PHE A 52 1.29 13.76 -9.18
CA PHE A 52 0.84 12.44 -9.63
C PHE A 52 1.98 11.55 -10.14
N GLY A 53 2.91 12.10 -10.93
CA GLY A 53 4.08 11.34 -11.42
C GLY A 53 4.96 10.76 -10.30
N SER A 54 5.15 11.51 -9.20
CA SER A 54 5.90 10.99 -8.03
C SER A 54 5.13 9.88 -7.30
N CYS A 55 3.80 9.96 -7.27
CA CYS A 55 2.96 8.91 -6.70
C CYS A 55 3.04 7.63 -7.53
N ILE A 56 2.91 7.73 -8.85
CA ILE A 56 3.02 6.58 -9.77
C ILE A 56 4.41 5.95 -9.70
N ALA A 57 5.48 6.75 -9.70
CA ALA A 57 6.83 6.23 -9.55
C ALA A 57 7.00 5.46 -8.23
N GLY A 58 6.45 6.00 -7.12
CA GLY A 58 6.41 5.32 -5.82
C GLY A 58 5.63 4.01 -5.85
N GLY A 59 4.47 3.99 -6.52
CA GLY A 59 3.66 2.78 -6.69
C GLY A 59 4.36 1.70 -7.50
N ILE A 60 4.99 2.05 -8.61
CA ILE A 60 5.77 1.11 -9.44
C ILE A 60 6.94 0.54 -8.62
N ALA A 61 7.70 1.40 -7.93
CA ALA A 61 8.81 0.96 -7.08
C ALA A 61 8.32 0.00 -5.97
N THR A 62 7.20 0.33 -5.30
CA THR A 62 6.61 -0.54 -4.29
C THR A 62 6.18 -1.88 -4.89
N GLY A 63 5.56 -1.88 -6.08
CA GLY A 63 5.15 -3.10 -6.76
C GLY A 63 6.32 -4.03 -7.08
N ILE A 64 7.43 -3.47 -7.56
CA ILE A 64 8.67 -4.22 -7.83
C ILE A 64 9.23 -4.79 -6.52
N PHE A 65 9.35 -3.95 -5.47
CA PHE A 65 9.89 -4.37 -4.18
C PHE A 65 9.04 -5.44 -3.51
N SER A 66 7.72 -5.25 -3.47
CA SER A 66 6.80 -6.27 -2.94
C SER A 66 6.83 -7.54 -3.77
N GLY A 67 6.97 -7.44 -5.09
CA GLY A 67 7.07 -8.58 -5.99
C GLY A 67 8.32 -9.41 -5.74
N ILE A 68 9.49 -8.78 -5.59
CA ILE A 68 10.77 -9.45 -5.30
C ILE A 68 10.75 -10.13 -3.93
N THR A 69 10.09 -9.53 -2.94
CA THR A 69 10.03 -10.05 -1.55
C THR A 69 8.77 -10.86 -1.27
N SER A 70 7.94 -11.08 -2.27
CA SER A 70 6.69 -11.85 -2.14
C SER A 70 6.95 -13.29 -1.70
N LYS A 71 6.18 -13.74 -0.72
CA LYS A 71 6.14 -15.18 -0.34
C LYS A 71 5.16 -15.96 -1.20
N PHE A 72 4.37 -15.28 -2.02
CA PHE A 72 3.47 -15.91 -2.97
C PHE A 72 4.24 -16.36 -4.21
N PRO A 73 4.11 -17.63 -4.64
CA PRO A 73 4.77 -18.13 -5.84
C PRO A 73 4.39 -17.27 -7.06
N MET A 74 5.39 -16.86 -7.85
CA MET A 74 5.20 -15.98 -9.02
C MET A 74 4.45 -14.66 -8.71
N GLY A 75 4.47 -14.20 -7.46
CA GLY A 75 3.74 -13.02 -7.01
C GLY A 75 4.24 -11.68 -7.56
N MET A 76 5.31 -11.67 -8.37
CA MET A 76 5.90 -10.42 -8.87
C MET A 76 4.91 -9.63 -9.75
N ILE A 77 4.32 -10.25 -10.75
CA ILE A 77 3.38 -9.58 -11.66
C ILE A 77 2.10 -9.14 -10.93
N PRO A 78 1.43 -10.02 -10.13
CA PRO A 78 0.30 -9.60 -9.31
C PRO A 78 0.60 -8.40 -8.40
N ASN A 79 1.77 -8.35 -7.76
CA ASN A 79 2.16 -7.21 -6.91
C ASN A 79 2.33 -5.90 -7.71
N ILE A 80 2.93 -5.96 -8.90
CA ILE A 80 3.09 -4.78 -9.75
C ILE A 80 1.72 -4.25 -10.18
N ILE A 81 0.83 -5.12 -10.64
CA ILE A 81 -0.54 -4.74 -11.05
C ILE A 81 -1.29 -4.12 -9.86
N ASP A 82 -1.27 -4.80 -8.71
CA ASP A 82 -1.90 -4.32 -7.50
C ASP A 82 -1.41 -2.91 -7.14
N LYS A 83 -0.10 -2.70 -7.04
CA LYS A 83 0.43 -1.42 -6.58
C LYS A 83 0.18 -0.27 -7.54
N ILE A 84 0.16 -0.52 -8.85
CA ILE A 84 -0.20 0.50 -9.83
C ILE A 84 -1.68 0.88 -9.68
N VAL A 85 -2.57 -0.11 -9.66
CA VAL A 85 -4.03 0.12 -9.53
C VAL A 85 -4.34 0.81 -8.21
N THR A 86 -3.78 0.30 -7.11
CA THR A 86 -4.00 0.85 -5.77
C THR A 86 -3.44 2.27 -5.64
N THR A 87 -2.29 2.57 -6.26
CA THR A 87 -1.73 3.93 -6.26
C THR A 87 -2.67 4.93 -6.92
N ILE A 88 -3.20 4.60 -8.10
CA ILE A 88 -4.13 5.48 -8.81
C ILE A 88 -5.38 5.71 -7.97
N PHE A 89 -5.96 4.64 -7.44
CA PHE A 89 -7.17 4.71 -6.62
C PHE A 89 -6.96 5.52 -5.34
N VAL A 90 -5.90 5.24 -4.57
CA VAL A 90 -5.58 5.95 -3.33
C VAL A 90 -5.29 7.43 -3.59
N TYR A 91 -4.59 7.74 -4.68
CA TYR A 91 -4.36 9.12 -5.09
C TYR A 91 -5.69 9.86 -5.32
N LEU A 92 -6.62 9.26 -6.07
CA LEU A 92 -7.95 9.83 -6.32
C LEU A 92 -8.77 9.94 -5.04
N LEU A 93 -8.74 8.91 -4.19
CA LEU A 93 -9.43 8.89 -2.89
C LEU A 93 -8.94 10.01 -1.97
N ILE A 94 -7.63 10.23 -1.86
CA ILE A 94 -7.06 11.33 -1.06
C ILE A 94 -7.54 12.68 -1.62
N ARG A 95 -7.51 12.87 -2.94
CA ARG A 95 -7.98 14.09 -3.60
C ARG A 95 -9.48 14.34 -3.36
N LEU A 96 -10.27 13.30 -3.32
CA LEU A 96 -11.70 13.38 -3.01
C LEU A 96 -11.92 13.76 -1.54
N LEU A 97 -11.23 13.07 -0.63
CA LEU A 97 -11.33 13.33 0.81
C LEU A 97 -10.80 14.73 1.20
N ASP A 98 -9.83 15.28 0.45
CA ASP A 98 -9.34 16.65 0.69
C ASP A 98 -10.44 17.71 0.52
N LYS A 99 -11.47 17.44 -0.28
CA LYS A 99 -12.64 18.31 -0.48
C LYS A 99 -13.68 18.20 0.64
N THR A 100 -13.52 17.22 1.55
CA THR A 100 -14.47 16.99 2.65
C THR A 100 -14.00 17.67 3.94
N ALA A 101 -14.94 18.01 4.82
CA ALA A 101 -14.67 18.56 6.15
C ALA A 101 -14.24 17.50 7.19
N LEU A 102 -13.96 16.26 6.76
CA LEU A 102 -13.55 15.19 7.66
C LEU A 102 -12.22 15.51 8.34
N SER A 103 -12.10 15.08 9.60
CA SER A 103 -10.84 15.23 10.33
C SER A 103 -9.72 14.40 9.66
N ILE A 104 -8.48 14.86 9.79
CA ILE A 104 -7.32 14.18 9.21
C ILE A 104 -7.19 12.75 9.71
N LYS A 105 -7.55 12.51 10.97
CA LYS A 105 -7.56 11.16 11.57
C LYS A 105 -8.53 10.22 10.85
N ILE A 106 -9.75 10.69 10.56
CA ILE A 106 -10.75 9.91 9.83
C ILE A 106 -10.27 9.65 8.39
N LYS A 107 -9.71 10.67 7.73
CA LYS A 107 -9.13 10.50 6.39
C LYS A 107 -8.04 9.43 6.36
N ALA A 108 -7.14 9.43 7.35
CA ALA A 108 -6.09 8.40 7.46
C ALA A 108 -6.67 6.99 7.63
N ILE A 109 -7.67 6.82 8.50
CA ILE A 109 -8.36 5.53 8.68
C ILE A 109 -8.99 5.06 7.37
N VAL A 110 -9.79 5.91 6.73
CA VAL A 110 -10.49 5.57 5.47
C VAL A 110 -9.51 5.20 4.37
N VAL A 111 -8.46 5.99 4.17
CA VAL A 111 -7.47 5.75 3.11
C VAL A 111 -6.73 4.42 3.33
N ASN A 112 -6.32 4.12 4.57
CA ASN A 112 -5.62 2.86 4.86
C ASN A 112 -6.56 1.65 4.77
N ALA A 113 -7.78 1.73 5.31
CA ALA A 113 -8.74 0.64 5.27
C ALA A 113 -9.18 0.31 3.83
N VAL A 114 -9.65 1.33 3.09
CA VAL A 114 -10.13 1.14 1.72
C VAL A 114 -8.99 0.84 0.75
N GLY A 115 -7.83 1.46 0.95
CA GLY A 115 -6.62 1.17 0.18
C GLY A 115 -6.16 -0.29 0.35
N THR A 116 -6.17 -0.82 1.58
CA THR A 116 -5.80 -2.22 1.85
C THR A 116 -6.84 -3.18 1.30
N LEU A 117 -8.13 -2.88 1.43
CA LEU A 117 -9.20 -3.68 0.85
C LEU A 117 -9.03 -3.81 -0.67
N LEU A 118 -8.80 -2.69 -1.35
CA LEU A 118 -8.61 -2.69 -2.81
C LEU A 118 -7.33 -3.46 -3.18
N SER A 119 -6.21 -3.16 -2.53
CA SER A 119 -4.91 -3.81 -2.79
C SER A 119 -5.04 -5.33 -2.67
N GLY A 120 -5.57 -5.83 -1.55
CA GLY A 120 -5.77 -7.27 -1.35
C GLY A 120 -6.69 -7.90 -2.40
N THR A 121 -7.76 -7.20 -2.79
CA THR A 121 -8.69 -7.67 -3.82
C THR A 121 -8.02 -7.73 -5.19
N VAL A 122 -7.31 -6.67 -5.59
CA VAL A 122 -6.61 -6.60 -6.90
C VAL A 122 -5.48 -7.63 -6.95
N PHE A 123 -4.72 -7.79 -5.86
CA PHE A 123 -3.68 -8.81 -5.78
C PHE A 123 -4.27 -10.21 -5.98
N LEU A 124 -5.30 -10.59 -5.20
CA LEU A 124 -5.93 -11.90 -5.32
C LEU A 124 -6.56 -12.13 -6.69
N ALA A 125 -7.23 -11.11 -7.25
CA ALA A 125 -7.83 -11.22 -8.58
C ALA A 125 -6.76 -11.40 -9.67
N SER A 126 -5.70 -10.61 -9.65
CA SER A 126 -4.59 -10.74 -10.62
C SER A 126 -3.82 -12.06 -10.44
N ALA A 127 -3.60 -12.50 -9.20
CA ALA A 127 -2.98 -13.79 -8.93
C ALA A 127 -3.85 -14.97 -9.43
N LEU A 128 -5.18 -14.92 -9.21
CA LEU A 128 -6.12 -15.92 -9.71
C LEU A 128 -6.05 -16.06 -11.23
N LEU A 129 -6.00 -14.92 -11.95
CA LEU A 129 -6.03 -14.91 -13.41
C LEU A 129 -4.69 -15.31 -14.05
N LEU A 130 -3.56 -15.01 -13.40
CA LEU A 130 -2.24 -15.13 -14.01
C LEU A 130 -1.46 -16.37 -13.54
N VAL A 131 -1.66 -16.79 -12.31
CA VAL A 131 -0.83 -17.79 -11.65
C VAL A 131 -1.66 -18.95 -11.06
N GLY A 132 -2.89 -18.65 -10.67
CA GLY A 132 -3.74 -19.52 -9.84
C GLY A 132 -3.55 -19.22 -8.34
N LEU A 133 -4.51 -19.66 -7.54
CA LEU A 133 -4.49 -19.47 -6.09
C LEU A 133 -4.26 -20.82 -5.38
N PRO A 134 -3.52 -20.84 -4.25
CA PRO A 134 -3.28 -22.06 -3.46
C PRO A 134 -4.51 -22.51 -2.67
N ALA A 135 -5.55 -21.66 -2.57
CA ALA A 135 -6.82 -21.92 -1.89
C ALA A 135 -7.93 -21.08 -2.55
N PRO A 136 -9.22 -21.38 -2.31
CA PRO A 136 -10.33 -20.60 -2.83
C PRO A 136 -10.21 -19.10 -2.50
N PHE A 137 -10.59 -18.24 -3.45
CA PHE A 137 -10.50 -16.77 -3.31
C PHE A 137 -11.14 -16.28 -2.01
N SER A 138 -12.34 -16.78 -1.67
CA SER A 138 -13.07 -16.39 -0.45
C SER A 138 -12.30 -16.74 0.83
N VAL A 139 -11.63 -17.89 0.86
CA VAL A 139 -10.82 -18.31 2.01
C VAL A 139 -9.64 -17.36 2.17
N LEU A 140 -8.88 -17.08 1.11
CA LEU A 140 -7.74 -16.16 1.15
C LEU A 140 -8.17 -14.73 1.48
N PHE A 141 -9.31 -14.31 0.97
CA PHE A 141 -9.86 -12.99 1.28
C PHE A 141 -10.15 -12.83 2.78
N ILE A 142 -10.82 -13.82 3.37
CA ILE A 142 -11.18 -13.78 4.80
C ILE A 142 -9.94 -13.96 5.69
N THR A 143 -9.02 -14.85 5.33
CA THR A 143 -7.88 -15.19 6.20
C THR A 143 -6.69 -14.26 6.07
N VAL A 144 -6.55 -13.55 4.94
CA VAL A 144 -5.41 -12.64 4.69
C VAL A 144 -5.86 -11.20 4.55
N VAL A 145 -6.83 -10.91 3.67
CA VAL A 145 -7.20 -9.52 3.36
C VAL A 145 -7.89 -8.86 4.55
N ILE A 146 -8.85 -9.53 5.20
CA ILE A 146 -9.58 -8.95 6.35
C ILE A 146 -8.64 -8.63 7.53
N PRO A 147 -7.79 -9.54 7.99
CA PRO A 147 -6.78 -9.20 9.01
C PRO A 147 -5.82 -8.10 8.57
N ALA A 148 -5.39 -8.11 7.30
CA ALA A 148 -4.51 -7.06 6.78
C ALA A 148 -5.18 -5.68 6.83
N ILE A 149 -6.48 -5.56 6.56
CA ILE A 149 -7.22 -4.30 6.70
C ILE A 149 -7.12 -3.77 8.12
N ALA A 150 -7.36 -4.62 9.13
CA ALA A 150 -7.30 -4.21 10.52
C ALA A 150 -5.88 -3.74 10.91
N VAL A 151 -4.86 -4.55 10.61
CA VAL A 151 -3.47 -4.26 10.96
C VAL A 151 -2.96 -3.01 10.22
N ASN A 152 -3.13 -2.95 8.91
CA ASN A 152 -2.65 -1.82 8.10
C ASN A 152 -3.38 -0.52 8.45
N THR A 153 -4.67 -0.59 8.84
CA THR A 153 -5.41 0.60 9.27
C THR A 153 -4.87 1.13 10.59
N ILE A 154 -4.60 0.26 11.57
CA ILE A 154 -4.04 0.66 12.87
C ILE A 154 -2.64 1.25 12.68
N VAL A 155 -1.75 0.51 12.01
CA VAL A 155 -0.36 0.95 11.79
C VAL A 155 -0.31 2.21 10.93
N GLY A 156 -1.08 2.27 9.85
CA GLY A 156 -1.15 3.42 8.97
C GLY A 156 -1.71 4.67 9.66
N PHE A 157 -2.69 4.51 10.56
CA PHE A 157 -3.19 5.60 11.40
C PHE A 157 -2.10 6.15 12.33
N ILE A 158 -1.37 5.26 13.02
CA ILE A 158 -0.27 5.66 13.92
C ILE A 158 0.81 6.42 13.15
N VAL A 159 1.29 5.85 12.03
CA VAL A 159 2.34 6.46 11.20
C VAL A 159 1.88 7.82 10.63
N SER A 160 0.65 7.91 10.14
CA SER A 160 0.09 9.17 9.62
C SER A 160 0.03 10.26 10.68
N ASN A 161 -0.36 9.92 11.92
CA ASN A 161 -0.40 10.88 13.03
C ASN A 161 0.99 11.38 13.43
N ILE A 162 1.99 10.48 13.47
CA ILE A 162 3.39 10.86 13.77
C ILE A 162 3.92 11.82 12.72
N CYS A 163 3.73 11.50 11.44
CA CYS A 163 4.19 12.34 10.33
C CYS A 163 3.52 13.71 10.32
N GLU A 164 2.26 13.79 10.71
CA GLU A 164 1.55 15.08 10.78
C GLU A 164 2.01 15.96 11.93
N LYS A 165 2.29 15.37 13.10
CA LYS A 165 2.82 16.08 14.26
C LYS A 165 4.16 16.78 13.95
N HIS A 166 5.00 16.15 13.11
CA HIS A 166 6.30 16.72 12.70
C HIS A 166 6.21 17.70 11.53
N ARG A 167 5.05 17.86 10.92
CA ARG A 167 4.82 18.78 9.79
C ARG A 167 4.30 20.15 10.26
N ARG A 168 3.79 20.24 11.49
CA ARG A 168 3.34 21.48 12.16
C ARG A 168 4.50 22.12 12.89
#